data_abcd95a5b43a78f8b3162b9c62b37b31
#
_entry.id   abcd95a5b43a78f8b3162b9c62b37b31
#
_cell.length_a   1.000
_cell.length_b   1.000
_cell.length_c   1.000
_cell.angle_alpha   90.00
_cell.angle_beta   90.00
_cell.angle_gamma   90.00
#
_symmetry.space_group_name_H-M   'P 1'
#
loop_
_entity.id
_entity.type
_entity.pdbx_description
1 polymer ?
#
loop_
_entity_poly.entity_id
_entity_poly.type
_entity_poly.pdbx_seq_one_letter_code
_entity_poly.pdbx_strand_id
1 'polypeptide(L)'
;HVTFTGQDFSALMPSVANGRFDVAVAAIGTTEARKKNVDFSDGYLAGYLTVLTSDASITNAEGLKGKRLGVVQGTLQEIYAEKNFTEADIVKFPDNNSAVSGLNNGTVDAHFLDYEAAKQYGETYPTLKLAVNIPSFDAPAGFVVRKGNEAFRKALNENLHAAMEDGTWRDLYQKWFPGSPMPDQYLPSKK
;
A
#
# COMPACT_ATOMS: atom_id res chain seq x y z
N HIS A 1 1.97 -26.30 -1.24
CA HIS A 1 2.25 -25.70 -2.54
C HIS A 1 1.51 -24.36 -2.66
N VAL A 2 2.18 -23.30 -3.11
CA VAL A 2 1.60 -21.96 -3.28
C VAL A 2 1.58 -21.62 -4.78
N THR A 3 0.43 -21.14 -5.28
CA THR A 3 0.28 -20.64 -6.65
C THR A 3 0.03 -19.13 -6.57
N PHE A 4 0.80 -18.34 -7.32
CA PHE A 4 0.63 -16.90 -7.41
C PHE A 4 -0.18 -16.51 -8.66
N THR A 5 -1.17 -15.63 -8.48
CA THR A 5 -1.99 -15.09 -9.56
C THR A 5 -2.08 -13.58 -9.40
N GLY A 6 -1.69 -12.83 -10.44
CA GLY A 6 -1.84 -11.38 -10.46
C GLY A 6 -3.28 -10.99 -10.80
N GLN A 7 -3.77 -9.90 -10.17
CA GLN A 7 -5.09 -9.33 -10.40
C GLN A 7 -5.09 -7.84 -10.04
N ASP A 8 -6.00 -7.06 -10.63
CA ASP A 8 -6.20 -5.67 -10.28
C ASP A 8 -6.55 -5.52 -8.80
N PHE A 9 -6.00 -4.49 -8.13
CA PHE A 9 -6.13 -4.31 -6.69
C PHE A 9 -7.60 -4.27 -6.23
N SER A 10 -8.47 -3.57 -6.96
CA SER A 10 -9.91 -3.45 -6.65
C SER A 10 -10.65 -4.79 -6.63
N ALA A 11 -10.16 -5.79 -7.34
CA ALA A 11 -10.76 -7.11 -7.45
C ALA A 11 -10.21 -8.14 -6.45
N LEU A 12 -9.11 -7.83 -5.71
CA LEU A 12 -8.46 -8.76 -4.79
C LEU A 12 -9.40 -9.19 -3.65
N MET A 13 -9.94 -8.22 -2.90
CA MET A 13 -10.79 -8.54 -1.75
C MET A 13 -12.10 -9.24 -2.15
N PRO A 14 -12.83 -8.82 -3.19
CA PRO A 14 -13.97 -9.58 -3.71
C PRO A 14 -13.61 -11.02 -4.10
N SER A 15 -12.46 -11.25 -4.72
CA SER A 15 -12.02 -12.58 -5.13
C SER A 15 -11.72 -13.50 -3.94
N VAL A 16 -11.15 -12.97 -2.85
CA VAL A 16 -10.96 -13.73 -1.59
C VAL A 16 -12.29 -13.97 -0.89
N ALA A 17 -13.17 -12.96 -0.80
CA ALA A 17 -14.48 -13.08 -0.18
C ALA A 17 -15.33 -14.20 -0.85
N ASN A 18 -15.25 -14.30 -2.17
CA ASN A 18 -15.96 -15.30 -2.97
C ASN A 18 -15.25 -16.68 -3.02
N GLY A 19 -14.09 -16.82 -2.36
CA GLY A 19 -13.35 -18.08 -2.32
C GLY A 19 -12.61 -18.45 -3.61
N ARG A 20 -12.41 -17.49 -4.54
CA ARG A 20 -11.59 -17.71 -5.73
C ARG A 20 -10.11 -17.82 -5.39
N PHE A 21 -9.67 -17.08 -4.37
CA PHE A 21 -8.32 -17.16 -3.79
C PHE A 21 -8.42 -17.43 -2.29
N ASP A 22 -7.44 -18.12 -1.76
CA ASP A 22 -7.35 -18.41 -0.33
C ASP A 22 -6.86 -17.19 0.45
N VAL A 23 -5.95 -16.41 -0.14
CA VAL A 23 -5.32 -15.24 0.47
C VAL A 23 -4.98 -14.18 -0.57
N ALA A 24 -5.09 -12.90 -0.22
CA ALA A 24 -4.50 -11.82 -1.00
C ALA A 24 -3.34 -11.16 -0.22
N VAL A 25 -2.23 -10.89 -0.93
CA VAL A 25 -1.01 -10.29 -0.40
C VAL A 25 -0.59 -9.15 -1.33
N ALA A 26 -0.87 -7.91 -0.95
CA ALA A 26 -0.62 -6.74 -1.79
C ALA A 26 -0.55 -5.43 -0.97
N ALA A 27 0.12 -5.45 0.19
CA ALA A 27 0.17 -4.32 1.12
C ALA A 27 -1.23 -3.72 1.43
N ILE A 28 -2.23 -4.58 1.60
CA ILE A 28 -3.63 -4.18 1.77
C ILE A 28 -3.84 -3.65 3.19
N GLY A 29 -4.01 -2.35 3.33
CA GLY A 29 -4.27 -1.70 4.61
C GLY A 29 -5.55 -2.20 5.27
N THR A 30 -5.46 -2.51 6.55
CA THR A 30 -6.57 -2.99 7.38
C THR A 30 -7.47 -1.82 7.78
N THR A 31 -8.73 -1.83 7.34
CA THR A 31 -9.74 -0.83 7.73
C THR A 31 -11.01 -1.49 8.21
N GLU A 32 -11.77 -0.79 9.07
CA GLU A 32 -13.06 -1.28 9.58
C GLU A 32 -14.09 -1.51 8.44
N ALA A 33 -14.03 -0.69 7.39
CA ALA A 33 -14.88 -0.88 6.22
C ALA A 33 -14.58 -2.20 5.49
N ARG A 34 -13.31 -2.53 5.31
CA ARG A 34 -12.85 -3.76 4.66
C ARG A 34 -13.13 -5.00 5.52
N LYS A 35 -12.96 -4.89 6.84
CA LYS A 35 -13.25 -5.96 7.81
C LYS A 35 -14.71 -6.42 7.82
N LYS A 36 -15.64 -5.64 7.25
CA LYS A 36 -17.04 -6.08 7.10
C LYS A 36 -17.17 -7.26 6.15
N ASN A 37 -16.31 -7.36 5.14
CA ASN A 37 -16.43 -8.33 4.04
C ASN A 37 -15.34 -9.42 4.05
N VAL A 38 -14.19 -9.14 4.65
CA VAL A 38 -13.03 -10.04 4.72
C VAL A 38 -12.41 -9.98 6.11
N ASP A 39 -11.56 -10.95 6.43
CA ASP A 39 -10.72 -10.90 7.63
C ASP A 39 -9.26 -10.64 7.25
N PHE A 40 -8.50 -10.14 8.21
CA PHE A 40 -7.10 -9.83 8.04
C PHE A 40 -6.24 -10.62 9.03
N SER A 41 -5.02 -10.95 8.63
CA SER A 41 -3.96 -11.28 9.57
C SER A 41 -3.60 -10.07 10.43
N ASP A 42 -2.73 -10.26 11.40
CA ASP A 42 -2.02 -9.16 12.03
C ASP A 42 -1.18 -8.41 10.99
N GLY A 43 -0.85 -7.14 11.29
CA GLY A 43 -0.11 -6.29 10.37
C GLY A 43 1.32 -6.76 10.16
N TYR A 44 1.79 -6.72 8.92
CA TYR A 44 3.17 -7.03 8.57
C TYR A 44 3.94 -5.86 7.97
N LEU A 45 3.25 -4.78 7.61
CA LEU A 45 3.85 -3.57 7.05
C LEU A 45 3.03 -2.35 7.47
N ALA A 46 3.70 -1.26 7.85
CA ALA A 46 3.10 0.03 8.13
C ALA A 46 4.08 1.14 7.78
N GLY A 47 3.57 2.32 7.41
CA GLY A 47 4.45 3.42 7.01
C GLY A 47 3.69 4.66 6.57
N TYR A 48 4.07 5.18 5.41
CA TYR A 48 3.54 6.42 4.85
C TYR A 48 2.91 6.17 3.49
N LEU A 49 1.89 6.98 3.18
CA LEU A 49 1.45 7.25 1.82
C LEU A 49 2.18 8.50 1.33
N THR A 50 2.48 8.59 0.05
CA THR A 50 3.23 9.74 -0.49
C THR A 50 2.75 10.14 -1.87
N VAL A 51 2.99 11.39 -2.22
CA VAL A 51 2.75 11.94 -3.56
C VAL A 51 4.06 11.90 -4.34
N LEU A 52 4.05 11.27 -5.50
CA LEU A 52 5.13 11.22 -6.48
C LEU A 52 4.82 12.20 -7.61
N THR A 53 5.75 13.11 -7.94
CA THR A 53 5.54 14.13 -8.95
C THR A 53 6.86 14.64 -9.53
N SER A 54 6.81 15.20 -10.75
CA SER A 54 7.90 16.02 -11.33
C SER A 54 7.63 17.53 -11.20
N ASP A 55 6.45 17.93 -10.73
CA ASP A 55 6.08 19.35 -10.57
C ASP A 55 6.66 19.90 -9.26
N ALA A 56 7.66 20.76 -9.38
CA ALA A 56 8.33 21.38 -8.23
C ALA A 56 7.41 22.29 -7.39
N SER A 57 6.23 22.67 -7.90
CA SER A 57 5.25 23.46 -7.15
C SER A 57 4.47 22.63 -6.13
N ILE A 58 4.45 21.29 -6.29
CA ILE A 58 3.78 20.36 -5.38
C ILE A 58 4.78 19.98 -4.27
N THR A 59 4.76 20.72 -3.16
CA THR A 59 5.60 20.48 -1.98
C THR A 59 4.81 20.09 -0.73
N ASN A 60 3.49 20.26 -0.77
CA ASN A 60 2.54 19.97 0.29
C ASN A 60 1.14 19.72 -0.30
N ALA A 61 0.16 19.43 0.54
CA ALA A 61 -1.23 19.16 0.12
C ALA A 61 -1.88 20.32 -0.65
N GLU A 62 -1.56 21.56 -0.29
CA GLU A 62 -2.08 22.75 -0.98
C GLU A 62 -1.62 22.83 -2.45
N GLY A 63 -0.42 22.34 -2.74
CA GLY A 63 0.12 22.26 -4.10
C GLY A 63 -0.66 21.32 -5.03
N LEU A 64 -1.56 20.47 -4.49
CA LEU A 64 -2.42 19.59 -5.28
C LEU A 64 -3.71 20.28 -5.79
N LYS A 65 -4.02 21.48 -5.35
CA LYS A 65 -5.21 22.22 -5.80
C LYS A 65 -5.21 22.43 -7.31
N GLY A 66 -6.29 21.99 -7.96
CA GLY A 66 -6.45 22.06 -9.41
C GLY A 66 -5.52 21.15 -10.22
N LYS A 67 -4.77 20.27 -9.55
CA LYS A 67 -3.90 19.27 -10.20
C LYS A 67 -4.64 17.95 -10.43
N ARG A 68 -4.27 17.25 -11.49
CA ARG A 68 -4.73 15.87 -11.76
C ARG A 68 -3.91 14.92 -10.92
N LEU A 69 -4.56 14.26 -9.96
CA LEU A 69 -3.93 13.34 -9.02
C LEU A 69 -4.31 11.90 -9.36
N GLY A 70 -3.35 11.12 -9.85
CA GLY A 70 -3.51 9.68 -10.08
C GLY A 70 -3.57 8.91 -8.78
N VAL A 71 -4.52 7.98 -8.68
CA VAL A 71 -4.67 7.01 -7.59
C VAL A 71 -4.99 5.64 -8.16
N VAL A 72 -4.63 4.57 -7.46
CA VAL A 72 -5.08 3.22 -7.84
C VAL A 72 -6.46 2.96 -7.24
N GLN A 73 -7.38 2.48 -8.08
CA GLN A 73 -8.76 2.23 -7.70
C GLN A 73 -8.87 1.20 -6.54
N GLY A 74 -9.71 1.50 -5.56
CA GLY A 74 -9.98 0.64 -4.39
C GLY A 74 -8.94 0.74 -3.27
N THR A 75 -7.92 1.60 -3.41
CA THR A 75 -6.84 1.77 -2.41
C THR A 75 -7.22 2.74 -1.28
N LEU A 76 -6.39 2.73 -0.21
CA LEU A 76 -6.48 3.75 0.85
C LEU A 76 -6.18 5.14 0.31
N GLN A 77 -5.29 5.25 -0.67
CA GLN A 77 -4.92 6.49 -1.33
C GLN A 77 -6.11 7.13 -2.03
N GLU A 78 -6.91 6.34 -2.77
CA GLU A 78 -8.15 6.83 -3.37
C GLU A 78 -9.09 7.39 -2.31
N ILE A 79 -9.40 6.61 -1.27
CA ILE A 79 -10.30 7.01 -0.18
C ILE A 79 -9.79 8.28 0.52
N TYR A 80 -8.47 8.33 0.80
CA TYR A 80 -7.85 9.48 1.44
C TYR A 80 -7.92 10.72 0.55
N ALA A 81 -7.57 10.59 -0.74
CA ALA A 81 -7.56 11.70 -1.67
C ALA A 81 -8.96 12.29 -1.90
N GLU A 82 -9.97 11.46 -2.10
CA GLU A 82 -11.36 11.91 -2.24
C GLU A 82 -11.87 12.67 -1.01
N LYS A 83 -11.40 12.32 0.18
CA LYS A 83 -11.79 12.96 1.43
C LYS A 83 -10.99 14.24 1.75
N ASN A 84 -9.69 14.25 1.45
CA ASN A 84 -8.76 15.27 1.99
C ASN A 84 -8.15 16.17 0.90
N PHE A 85 -8.10 15.72 -0.36
CA PHE A 85 -7.61 16.50 -1.50
C PHE A 85 -8.76 16.91 -2.42
N THR A 86 -9.81 17.48 -1.83
CA THR A 86 -11.10 17.75 -2.49
C THR A 86 -11.02 18.75 -3.65
N GLU A 87 -9.93 19.52 -3.75
CA GLU A 87 -9.69 20.47 -4.84
C GLU A 87 -8.76 19.91 -5.93
N ALA A 88 -8.31 18.66 -5.79
CA ALA A 88 -7.59 17.92 -6.83
C ALA A 88 -8.57 17.18 -7.76
N ASP A 89 -8.20 17.04 -9.03
CA ASP A 89 -8.93 16.18 -9.98
C ASP A 89 -8.42 14.74 -9.87
N ILE A 90 -9.21 13.87 -9.26
CA ILE A 90 -8.80 12.48 -8.98
C ILE A 90 -8.97 11.61 -10.22
N VAL A 91 -7.86 11.08 -10.73
CA VAL A 91 -7.81 10.16 -11.88
C VAL A 91 -7.50 8.75 -11.41
N LYS A 92 -8.41 7.79 -11.67
CA LYS A 92 -8.30 6.41 -11.19
C LYS A 92 -7.61 5.52 -12.21
N PHE A 93 -6.65 4.73 -11.73
CA PHE A 93 -5.89 3.76 -12.53
C PHE A 93 -6.08 2.33 -12.00
N PRO A 94 -5.88 1.30 -12.82
CA PRO A 94 -5.97 -0.09 -12.37
C PRO A 94 -4.78 -0.50 -11.49
N ASP A 95 -3.59 0.08 -11.73
CA ASP A 95 -2.34 -0.25 -11.04
C ASP A 95 -1.35 0.94 -11.02
N ASN A 96 -0.29 0.82 -10.21
CA ASN A 96 0.74 1.86 -10.09
C ASN A 96 1.55 2.06 -11.39
N ASN A 97 1.80 1.02 -12.19
CA ASN A 97 2.56 1.16 -13.43
C ASN A 97 1.81 2.03 -14.44
N SER A 98 0.50 1.82 -14.58
CA SER A 98 -0.38 2.64 -15.43
C SER A 98 -0.42 4.09 -14.94
N ALA A 99 -0.50 4.31 -13.62
CA ALA A 99 -0.50 5.65 -13.03
C ALA A 99 0.84 6.37 -13.23
N VAL A 100 1.98 5.70 -13.02
CA VAL A 100 3.32 6.25 -13.25
C VAL A 100 3.55 6.51 -14.75
N SER A 101 3.06 5.66 -15.63
CA SER A 101 3.06 5.94 -17.07
C SER A 101 2.27 7.20 -17.40
N GLY A 102 1.08 7.37 -16.78
CA GLY A 102 0.27 8.59 -16.87
C GLY A 102 0.98 9.84 -16.34
N LEU A 103 1.76 9.70 -15.27
CA LEU A 103 2.56 10.79 -14.72
C LEU A 103 3.70 11.18 -15.69
N ASN A 104 4.41 10.21 -16.24
CA ASN A 104 5.51 10.45 -17.18
C ASN A 104 5.06 11.06 -18.51
N ASN A 105 3.87 10.74 -19.00
CA ASN A 105 3.33 11.28 -20.26
C ASN A 105 2.46 12.52 -20.08
N GLY A 106 2.30 13.01 -18.84
CA GLY A 106 1.54 14.22 -18.53
C GLY A 106 0.01 14.04 -18.51
N THR A 107 -0.51 12.81 -18.46
CA THR A 107 -1.95 12.55 -18.23
C THR A 107 -2.38 13.00 -16.83
N VAL A 108 -1.50 12.81 -15.83
CA VAL A 108 -1.66 13.33 -14.46
C VAL A 108 -0.44 14.14 -14.06
N ASP A 109 -0.61 15.02 -13.08
CA ASP A 109 0.45 15.92 -12.58
C ASP A 109 1.17 15.32 -11.36
N ALA A 110 0.51 14.40 -10.67
CA ALA A 110 1.03 13.68 -9.51
C ALA A 110 0.39 12.29 -9.38
N HIS A 111 1.03 11.38 -8.65
CA HIS A 111 0.48 10.08 -8.29
C HIS A 111 0.61 9.85 -6.79
N PHE A 112 -0.48 9.43 -6.13
CA PHE A 112 -0.53 9.18 -4.70
C PHE A 112 -0.53 7.67 -4.43
N LEU A 113 0.53 7.18 -3.74
CA LEU A 113 0.80 5.76 -3.56
C LEU A 113 1.56 5.50 -2.24
N ASP A 114 1.89 4.23 -1.98
CA ASP A 114 2.71 3.86 -0.82
C ASP A 114 4.15 4.38 -0.96
N TYR A 115 4.72 4.87 0.13
CA TYR A 115 6.05 5.48 0.18
C TYR A 115 7.14 4.58 -0.41
N GLU A 116 7.15 3.28 -0.05
CA GLU A 116 8.18 2.36 -0.51
C GLU A 116 8.09 2.11 -2.03
N ALA A 117 6.88 2.03 -2.57
CA ALA A 117 6.67 1.94 -4.01
C ALA A 117 7.11 3.23 -4.71
N ALA A 118 6.75 4.40 -4.16
CA ALA A 118 7.15 5.70 -4.70
C ALA A 118 8.67 5.87 -4.75
N LYS A 119 9.37 5.41 -3.70
CA LYS A 119 10.84 5.43 -3.64
C LYS A 119 11.45 4.64 -4.79
N GLN A 120 10.97 3.41 -5.04
CA GLN A 120 11.45 2.57 -6.15
C GLN A 120 11.20 3.23 -7.53
N TYR A 121 10.02 3.86 -7.71
CA TYR A 121 9.76 4.61 -8.94
C TYR A 121 10.65 5.84 -9.07
N GLY A 122 10.94 6.56 -7.99
CA GLY A 122 11.88 7.70 -7.98
C GLY A 122 13.31 7.30 -8.32
N GLU A 123 13.75 6.10 -7.94
CA GLU A 123 15.04 5.53 -8.35
C GLU A 123 15.07 5.19 -9.85
N THR A 124 13.96 4.68 -10.39
CA THR A 124 13.82 4.33 -11.82
C THR A 124 13.65 5.58 -12.70
N TYR A 125 12.93 6.59 -12.20
CA TYR A 125 12.63 7.85 -12.89
C TYR A 125 13.15 9.05 -12.09
N PRO A 126 14.40 9.47 -12.26
CA PRO A 126 15.05 10.49 -11.41
C PRO A 126 14.40 11.88 -11.44
N THR A 127 13.54 12.14 -12.42
CA THR A 127 12.74 13.38 -12.49
C THR A 127 11.60 13.41 -11.51
N LEU A 128 11.14 12.24 -11.05
CA LEU A 128 10.06 12.10 -10.08
C LEU A 128 10.58 12.25 -8.66
N LYS A 129 9.88 13.01 -7.84
CA LYS A 129 10.23 13.29 -6.44
C LYS A 129 9.07 12.95 -5.52
N LEU A 130 9.39 12.49 -4.32
CA LEU A 130 8.44 12.30 -3.23
C LEU A 130 8.17 13.68 -2.58
N ALA A 131 6.92 14.15 -2.65
CA ALA A 131 6.58 15.51 -2.28
C ALA A 131 5.80 15.65 -0.97
N VAL A 132 4.82 14.76 -0.72
CA VAL A 132 3.91 14.84 0.44
C VAL A 132 3.88 13.48 1.11
N ASN A 133 4.12 13.43 2.43
CA ASN A 133 4.07 12.19 3.21
C ASN A 133 2.94 12.23 4.21
N ILE A 134 2.07 11.22 4.17
CA ILE A 134 0.92 11.06 5.06
C ILE A 134 1.13 9.78 5.89
N PRO A 135 1.17 9.85 7.24
CA PRO A 135 1.25 8.66 8.08
C PRO A 135 0.05 7.74 7.89
N SER A 136 0.27 6.43 7.81
CA SER A 136 -0.76 5.39 7.69
C SER A 136 -0.55 4.22 8.68
N PHE A 137 0.05 4.49 9.83
CA PHE A 137 0.35 3.48 10.86
C PHE A 137 -0.89 2.90 11.54
N ASP A 138 -2.03 3.59 11.50
CA ASP A 138 -3.34 3.19 12.02
C ASP A 138 -4.06 2.18 11.12
N ALA A 139 -3.57 1.99 9.91
CA ALA A 139 -4.11 1.03 8.94
C ALA A 139 -3.01 0.11 8.38
N PRO A 140 -2.32 -0.69 9.24
CA PRO A 140 -1.23 -1.54 8.79
C PRO A 140 -1.71 -2.53 7.74
N ALA A 141 -0.82 -2.91 6.82
CA ALA A 141 -1.10 -3.93 5.83
C ALA A 141 -1.13 -5.31 6.47
N GLY A 142 -2.16 -6.09 6.14
CA GLY A 142 -2.32 -7.48 6.54
C GLY A 142 -2.60 -8.40 5.35
N PHE A 143 -2.44 -9.69 5.56
CA PHE A 143 -2.91 -10.71 4.61
C PHE A 143 -4.43 -10.78 4.67
N VAL A 144 -5.09 -10.74 3.51
CA VAL A 144 -6.55 -10.81 3.44
C VAL A 144 -6.99 -12.26 3.27
N VAL A 145 -7.87 -12.72 4.13
CA VAL A 145 -8.49 -14.05 4.06
C VAL A 145 -10.01 -13.94 4.03
N ARG A 146 -10.68 -14.99 3.56
CA ARG A 146 -12.15 -15.04 3.57
C ARG A 146 -12.67 -14.91 4.99
N LYS A 147 -13.74 -14.16 5.14
CA LYS A 147 -14.41 -13.95 6.42
C LYS A 147 -14.77 -15.25 7.11
N GLY A 148 -14.42 -15.38 8.41
CA GLY A 148 -14.67 -16.55 9.22
C GLY A 148 -13.68 -17.71 9.00
N ASN A 149 -12.63 -17.58 8.18
CA ASN A 149 -11.58 -18.59 8.04
C ASN A 149 -10.53 -18.47 9.17
N GLU A 150 -10.99 -18.68 10.41
CA GLU A 150 -10.19 -18.47 11.63
C GLU A 150 -8.96 -19.38 11.70
N ALA A 151 -9.08 -20.64 11.27
CA ALA A 151 -7.97 -21.58 11.32
C ALA A 151 -6.80 -21.13 10.42
N PHE A 152 -7.10 -20.68 9.21
CA PHE A 152 -6.07 -20.20 8.27
C PHE A 152 -5.49 -18.87 8.73
N ARG A 153 -6.33 -17.94 9.19
CA ARG A 153 -5.89 -16.65 9.74
C ARG A 153 -4.94 -16.84 10.94
N LYS A 154 -5.28 -17.77 11.85
CA LYS A 154 -4.43 -18.11 13.00
C LYS A 154 -3.08 -18.66 12.54
N ALA A 155 -3.07 -19.60 11.60
CA ALA A 155 -1.82 -20.14 11.05
C ALA A 155 -0.94 -19.07 10.39
N LEU A 156 -1.54 -18.12 9.65
CA LEU A 156 -0.81 -16.97 9.09
C LEU A 156 -0.18 -16.12 10.19
N ASN A 157 -0.94 -15.79 11.25
CA ASN A 157 -0.43 -14.97 12.35
C ASN A 157 0.70 -15.66 13.11
N GLU A 158 0.56 -16.95 13.43
CA GLU A 158 1.60 -17.73 14.11
C GLU A 158 2.92 -17.73 13.33
N ASN A 159 2.87 -17.94 12.01
CA ASN A 159 4.06 -17.91 11.16
C ASN A 159 4.61 -16.50 10.96
N LEU A 160 3.75 -15.49 10.87
CA LEU A 160 4.16 -14.09 10.78
C LEU A 160 4.91 -13.65 12.05
N HIS A 161 4.38 -13.96 13.22
CA HIS A 161 5.03 -13.65 14.50
C HIS A 161 6.36 -14.41 14.66
N ALA A 162 6.41 -15.68 14.28
CA ALA A 162 7.67 -16.44 14.27
C ALA A 162 8.74 -15.77 13.39
N ALA A 163 8.36 -15.31 12.19
CA ALA A 163 9.26 -14.60 11.29
C ALA A 163 9.72 -13.24 11.83
N MET A 164 8.89 -12.57 12.64
CA MET A 164 9.28 -11.35 13.36
C MET A 164 10.26 -11.66 14.50
N GLU A 165 9.99 -12.68 15.28
CA GLU A 165 10.80 -13.05 16.44
C GLU A 165 12.18 -13.61 16.07
N ASP A 166 12.28 -14.43 15.00
CA ASP A 166 13.54 -15.01 14.54
C ASP A 166 14.38 -14.08 13.67
N GLY A 167 13.85 -12.90 13.35
CA GLY A 167 14.52 -11.87 12.53
C GLY A 167 14.32 -12.03 11.01
N THR A 168 13.64 -13.06 10.54
CA THR A 168 13.35 -13.28 9.11
C THR A 168 12.64 -12.07 8.51
N TRP A 169 11.62 -11.52 9.21
CA TRP A 169 10.91 -10.33 8.76
C TRP A 169 11.85 -9.14 8.58
N ARG A 170 12.73 -8.86 9.56
CA ARG A 170 13.72 -7.78 9.50
C ARG A 170 14.65 -7.92 8.30
N ASP A 171 15.17 -9.12 8.08
CA ASP A 171 16.13 -9.37 7.01
C ASP A 171 15.47 -9.23 5.63
N LEU A 172 14.22 -9.66 5.48
CA LEU A 172 13.41 -9.45 4.28
C LEU A 172 13.09 -7.95 4.08
N TYR A 173 12.73 -7.22 5.15
CA TYR A 173 12.47 -5.79 5.05
C TYR A 173 13.72 -5.03 4.58
N GLN A 174 14.89 -5.29 5.16
CA GLN A 174 16.15 -4.67 4.75
C GLN A 174 16.53 -5.00 3.30
N LYS A 175 16.25 -6.22 2.87
CA LYS A 175 16.52 -6.66 1.50
C LYS A 175 15.68 -5.90 0.47
N TRP A 176 14.38 -5.73 0.74
CA TRP A 176 13.43 -5.20 -0.23
C TRP A 176 13.22 -3.68 -0.11
N PHE A 177 13.49 -3.11 1.06
CA PHE A 177 13.36 -1.69 1.36
C PHE A 177 14.66 -1.12 1.94
N PRO A 178 15.80 -1.18 1.20
CA PRO A 178 17.09 -0.74 1.72
C PRO A 178 17.07 0.76 2.08
N GLY A 179 17.55 1.08 3.29
CA GLY A 179 17.60 2.45 3.79
C GLY A 179 16.26 3.07 4.21
N SER A 180 15.16 2.31 4.18
CA SER A 180 13.87 2.76 4.71
C SER A 180 13.81 2.62 6.23
N PRO A 181 13.14 3.56 6.94
CA PRO A 181 12.92 3.43 8.37
C PRO A 181 12.16 2.14 8.69
N MET A 182 12.69 1.35 9.61
CA MET A 182 12.09 0.06 9.99
C MET A 182 11.09 0.29 11.13
N PRO A 183 9.81 -0.15 10.99
CA PRO A 183 8.83 -0.04 12.06
C PRO A 183 9.21 -0.90 13.27
N ASP A 184 9.46 -0.28 14.43
CA ASP A 184 9.90 -0.95 15.67
C ASP A 184 8.92 -2.03 16.14
N GLN A 185 7.62 -1.87 15.84
CA GLN A 185 6.56 -2.79 16.23
C GLN A 185 6.67 -4.20 15.63
N TYR A 186 7.50 -4.38 14.58
CA TYR A 186 7.73 -5.66 13.90
C TYR A 186 9.11 -6.26 14.20
N LEU A 187 9.88 -5.61 15.07
CA LEU A 187 11.18 -6.11 15.50
C LEU A 187 11.03 -7.05 16.70
N PRO A 188 11.99 -7.98 16.88
CA PRO A 188 12.01 -8.84 18.07
C PRO A 188 11.93 -8.00 19.35
N SER A 189 11.13 -8.44 20.31
CA SER A 189 11.08 -7.81 21.63
C SER A 189 12.49 -7.79 22.22
N LYS A 190 12.96 -6.61 22.63
CA LYS A 190 14.23 -6.51 23.36
C LYS A 190 14.08 -7.30 24.65
N LYS A 191 14.81 -8.42 24.74
CA LYS A 191 14.93 -9.20 25.99
C LYS A 191 15.72 -8.42 27.04
#